data_b8fb9a86ebdc78959166e2fb718758c6
#
_entry.id   b8fb9a86ebdc78959166e2fb718758c6
#
_cell.length_a   1.000
_cell.length_b   1.000
_cell.length_c   1.000
_cell.angle_alpha   90.00
_cell.angle_beta   90.00
_cell.angle_gamma   90.00
#
_symmetry.space_group_name_H-M   'P 1'
#
loop_
_entity.id
_entity.type
_entity.pdbx_description
1 polymer ?
#
loop_
_entity_poly.entity_id
_entity_poly.type
_entity_poly.pdbx_seq_one_letter_code
_entity_poly.pdbx_strand_id
1 'polypeptide(L)'
;MDFGNVMSNINWLAVLVAALASFIIGWLWYGPVFGKKWMKLNGFTEEQIREERGLSMPVILIINYVATVLAALGIAMFIGAESNAGFGIFAGVIIAVFWIGTSRLNDVLYEKKPMGLFWINVGYYLVIYAIMGAVLGAWH
;
A
#
# COMPACT_ATOMS: atom_id res chain seq x y z
N MET A 1 15.13 -22.68 3.46
CA MET A 1 15.31 -21.20 3.50
C MET A 1 15.44 -20.81 4.96
N ASP A 2 16.54 -20.21 5.31
CA ASP A 2 16.80 -19.80 6.69
C ASP A 2 16.33 -18.34 6.86
N PHE A 3 15.45 -18.10 7.81
CA PHE A 3 14.92 -16.77 8.12
C PHE A 3 16.05 -15.76 8.42
N GLY A 4 17.09 -16.18 9.13
CA GLY A 4 18.24 -15.34 9.43
C GLY A 4 18.96 -14.84 8.17
N ASN A 5 19.14 -15.71 7.19
CA ASN A 5 19.74 -15.33 5.91
C ASN A 5 18.84 -14.37 5.11
N VAL A 6 17.54 -14.58 5.13
CA VAL A 6 16.61 -13.66 4.47
C VAL A 6 16.72 -12.27 5.08
N MET A 7 16.68 -12.16 6.40
CA MET A 7 16.73 -10.88 7.11
C MET A 7 18.07 -10.16 6.96
N SER A 8 19.18 -10.90 6.92
CA SER A 8 20.51 -10.30 6.77
C SER A 8 20.77 -9.71 5.37
N ASN A 9 20.05 -10.19 4.36
CA ASN A 9 20.19 -9.72 2.97
C ASN A 9 19.24 -8.58 2.62
N ILE A 10 18.41 -8.11 3.55
CA ILE A 10 17.47 -7.02 3.29
C ILE A 10 18.20 -5.69 3.29
N ASN A 11 18.00 -4.90 2.24
CA ASN A 11 18.41 -3.51 2.19
C ASN A 11 17.37 -2.65 2.92
N TRP A 12 17.59 -2.38 4.20
CA TRP A 12 16.68 -1.64 5.04
C TRP A 12 16.44 -0.21 4.57
N LEU A 13 17.46 0.41 3.94
CA LEU A 13 17.29 1.75 3.37
C LEU A 13 16.33 1.72 2.19
N ALA A 14 16.44 0.71 1.31
CA ALA A 14 15.51 0.51 0.20
C ALA A 14 14.07 0.28 0.70
N VAL A 15 13.89 -0.48 1.78
CA VAL A 15 12.58 -0.70 2.42
C VAL A 15 11.98 0.63 2.87
N LEU A 16 12.75 1.46 3.57
CA LEU A 16 12.26 2.77 4.05
C LEU A 16 11.94 3.72 2.91
N VAL A 17 12.76 3.74 1.86
CA VAL A 17 12.53 4.58 0.66
C VAL A 17 11.31 4.11 -0.12
N ALA A 18 11.15 2.80 -0.31
CA ALA A 18 9.97 2.23 -0.97
C ALA A 18 8.69 2.59 -0.22
N ALA A 19 8.70 2.47 1.10
CA ALA A 19 7.58 2.85 1.95
C ALA A 19 7.27 4.34 1.86
N LEU A 20 8.30 5.20 1.84
CA LEU A 20 8.13 6.65 1.71
C LEU A 20 7.53 7.03 0.36
N ALA A 21 7.99 6.44 -0.74
CA ALA A 21 7.43 6.65 -2.07
C ALA A 21 5.95 6.28 -2.11
N SER A 22 5.59 5.15 -1.53
CA SER A 22 4.20 4.69 -1.44
C SER A 22 3.33 5.60 -0.58
N PHE A 23 3.88 6.12 0.51
CA PHE A 23 3.20 7.07 1.38
C PHE A 23 2.87 8.37 0.62
N ILE A 24 3.81 8.89 -0.16
CA ILE A 24 3.61 10.09 -1.00
C ILE A 24 2.52 9.83 -2.05
N ILE A 25 2.55 8.68 -2.71
CA ILE A 25 1.51 8.27 -3.67
C ILE A 25 0.14 8.21 -2.98
N GLY A 26 0.06 7.68 -1.76
CA GLY A 26 -1.18 7.63 -0.98
C GLY A 26 -1.74 9.01 -0.69
N TRP A 27 -0.90 9.95 -0.34
CA TRP A 27 -1.29 11.34 -0.12
C TRP A 27 -1.88 11.97 -1.39
N LEU A 28 -1.22 11.76 -2.54
CA LEU A 28 -1.69 12.26 -3.83
C LEU A 28 -2.99 11.55 -4.26
N TRP A 29 -3.07 10.24 -4.10
CA TRP A 29 -4.20 9.42 -4.56
C TRP A 29 -5.49 9.76 -3.80
N TYR A 30 -5.42 9.79 -2.49
CA TYR A 30 -6.57 10.08 -1.62
C TYR A 30 -6.73 11.57 -1.29
N GLY A 31 -5.89 12.43 -1.82
CA GLY A 31 -5.99 13.88 -1.73
C GLY A 31 -6.51 14.49 -3.03
N PRO A 32 -5.62 15.09 -3.85
CA PRO A 32 -6.04 15.84 -5.03
C PRO A 32 -6.63 14.98 -6.15
N VAL A 33 -6.28 13.71 -6.29
CA VAL A 33 -6.72 12.86 -7.40
C VAL A 33 -8.11 12.27 -7.15
N PHE A 34 -8.28 11.46 -6.11
CA PHE A 34 -9.52 10.74 -5.83
C PHE A 34 -10.17 11.07 -4.49
N GLY A 35 -9.62 12.01 -3.72
CA GLY A 35 -10.09 12.30 -2.38
C GLY A 35 -11.57 12.67 -2.29
N LYS A 36 -12.03 13.55 -3.17
CA LYS A 36 -13.44 13.98 -3.20
C LYS A 36 -14.38 12.83 -3.58
N LYS A 37 -14.01 12.04 -4.59
CA LYS A 37 -14.79 10.89 -5.02
C LYS A 37 -14.82 9.80 -3.97
N TRP A 38 -13.69 9.55 -3.30
CA TRP A 38 -13.58 8.59 -2.20
C TRP A 38 -14.49 8.98 -1.03
N MET A 39 -14.47 10.26 -0.62
CA MET A 39 -15.35 10.76 0.43
C MET A 39 -16.81 10.60 0.06
N LYS A 40 -17.18 10.97 -1.18
CA LYS A 40 -18.56 10.84 -1.68
C LYS A 40 -19.03 9.39 -1.66
N LEU A 41 -18.21 8.47 -2.12
CA LEU A 41 -18.54 7.03 -2.17
C LEU A 41 -18.66 6.41 -0.77
N ASN A 42 -17.91 6.92 0.22
CA ASN A 42 -18.02 6.51 1.62
C ASN A 42 -19.15 7.23 2.36
N GLY A 43 -19.72 8.28 1.80
CA GLY A 43 -20.72 9.09 2.49
C GLY A 43 -20.15 10.01 3.56
N PHE A 44 -18.85 10.32 3.50
CA PHE A 44 -18.18 11.20 4.46
C PHE A 44 -18.20 12.67 4.01
N THR A 45 -18.37 13.59 4.95
CA THR A 45 -18.10 15.00 4.78
C THR A 45 -16.73 15.35 5.35
N GLU A 46 -16.13 16.48 4.92
CA GLU A 46 -14.86 16.94 5.48
C GLU A 46 -14.95 17.19 6.99
N GLU A 47 -16.07 17.70 7.46
CA GLU A 47 -16.33 17.93 8.89
C GLU A 47 -16.37 16.62 9.67
N GLN A 48 -17.04 15.59 9.15
CA GLN A 48 -17.08 14.28 9.78
C GLN A 48 -15.70 13.65 9.89
N ILE A 49 -14.88 13.78 8.85
CA ILE A 49 -13.51 13.27 8.88
C ILE A 49 -12.67 13.98 9.94
N ARG A 50 -12.90 15.28 10.17
CA ARG A 50 -12.19 16.04 11.22
C ARG A 50 -12.66 15.73 12.62
N GLU A 51 -13.97 15.56 12.83
CA GLU A 51 -14.60 15.46 14.14
C GLU A 51 -14.65 14.03 14.70
N GLU A 52 -14.78 13.03 13.84
CA GLU A 52 -14.99 11.63 14.25
C GLU A 52 -13.70 10.82 14.39
N ARG A 53 -12.54 11.45 14.32
CA ARG A 53 -11.27 10.74 14.47
C ARG A 53 -10.97 10.45 15.93
N GLY A 54 -10.94 9.16 16.29
CA GLY A 54 -10.49 8.72 17.61
C GLY A 54 -8.99 9.00 17.84
N LEU A 55 -8.18 9.12 16.77
CA LEU A 55 -6.75 9.39 16.82
C LEU A 55 -6.43 10.70 16.12
N SER A 56 -5.38 11.40 16.57
CA SER A 56 -4.90 12.60 15.92
C SER A 56 -4.29 12.27 14.54
N MET A 57 -4.31 13.24 13.61
CA MET A 57 -3.76 13.04 12.27
C MET A 57 -2.29 12.60 12.27
N PRO A 58 -1.37 13.22 13.06
CA PRO A 58 0.01 12.74 13.11
C PRO A 58 0.15 11.29 13.52
N VAL A 59 -0.66 10.82 14.47
CA VAL A 59 -0.64 9.43 14.92
C VAL A 59 -1.11 8.50 13.79
N ILE A 60 -2.19 8.87 13.09
CA ILE A 60 -2.70 8.10 11.95
C ILE A 60 -1.62 7.96 10.87
N LEU A 61 -0.94 9.06 10.54
CA LEU A 61 0.11 9.06 9.51
C LEU A 61 1.31 8.19 9.92
N ILE A 62 1.72 8.23 11.18
CA ILE A 62 2.80 7.39 11.69
C ILE A 62 2.42 5.91 11.62
N ILE A 63 1.24 5.54 12.08
CA ILE A 63 0.75 4.16 12.02
C ILE A 63 0.69 3.68 10.57
N ASN A 64 0.16 4.51 9.67
CA ASN A 64 0.08 4.17 8.25
C ASN A 64 1.47 3.99 7.63
N TYR A 65 2.42 4.85 7.95
CA TYR A 65 3.80 4.69 7.47
C TYR A 65 4.44 3.40 7.98
N VAL A 66 4.29 3.09 9.27
CA VAL A 66 4.78 1.82 9.84
C VAL A 66 4.15 0.62 9.13
N ALA A 67 2.85 0.64 8.89
CA ALA A 67 2.16 -0.42 8.14
C ALA A 67 2.73 -0.56 6.72
N THR A 68 3.02 0.55 6.06
CA THR A 68 3.61 0.57 4.72
C THR A 68 5.04 0.02 4.73
N VAL A 69 5.83 0.32 5.77
CA VAL A 69 7.17 -0.27 5.96
C VAL A 69 7.07 -1.78 6.11
N LEU A 70 6.11 -2.28 6.89
CA LEU A 70 5.88 -3.72 7.03
C LEU A 70 5.50 -4.37 5.69
N ALA A 71 4.67 -3.71 4.88
CA ALA A 71 4.33 -4.19 3.55
C ALA A 71 5.57 -4.25 2.63
N ALA A 72 6.39 -3.20 2.64
CA ALA A 72 7.64 -3.15 1.87
C ALA A 72 8.62 -4.24 2.31
N LEU A 73 8.74 -4.45 3.62
CA LEU A 73 9.56 -5.53 4.17
C LEU A 73 9.07 -6.90 3.68
N GLY A 74 7.76 -7.13 3.70
CA GLY A 74 7.15 -8.36 3.19
C GLY A 74 7.50 -8.61 1.72
N ILE A 75 7.42 -7.58 0.88
CA ILE A 75 7.82 -7.68 -0.52
C ILE A 75 9.31 -8.01 -0.65
N ALA A 76 10.18 -7.30 0.10
CA ALA A 76 11.62 -7.53 0.07
C ALA A 76 11.99 -8.97 0.44
N MET A 77 11.33 -9.53 1.45
CA MET A 77 11.52 -10.91 1.85
C MET A 77 11.05 -11.90 0.78
N PHE A 78 9.95 -11.58 0.11
CA PHE A 78 9.34 -12.45 -0.90
C PHE A 78 10.14 -12.50 -2.19
N ILE A 79 10.62 -11.35 -2.71
CA ILE A 79 11.32 -11.29 -3.99
C ILE A 79 12.79 -11.73 -3.90
N GLY A 80 13.40 -11.63 -2.71
CA GLY A 80 14.79 -12.03 -2.47
C GLY A 80 15.82 -11.06 -3.04
N ALA A 81 17.09 -11.32 -2.70
CA ALA A 81 18.21 -10.44 -3.02
C ALA A 81 18.65 -10.48 -4.49
N GLU A 82 18.27 -11.51 -5.24
CA GLU A 82 18.68 -11.68 -6.65
C GLU A 82 17.62 -11.14 -7.63
N SER A 83 16.61 -10.45 -7.14
CA SER A 83 15.55 -9.89 -7.96
C SER A 83 16.04 -8.66 -8.76
N ASN A 84 15.25 -8.27 -9.75
CA ASN A 84 15.43 -7.04 -10.50
C ASN A 84 14.13 -6.22 -10.49
N ALA A 85 14.18 -5.00 -11.01
CA ALA A 85 13.02 -4.11 -11.04
C ALA A 85 11.80 -4.76 -11.72
N GLY A 86 12.02 -5.43 -12.86
CA GLY A 86 10.93 -6.10 -13.59
C GLY A 86 10.26 -7.21 -12.79
N PHE A 87 11.04 -8.06 -12.15
CA PHE A 87 10.48 -9.09 -11.26
C PHE A 87 9.80 -8.49 -10.04
N GLY A 88 10.38 -7.45 -9.47
CA GLY A 88 9.78 -6.73 -8.34
C GLY A 88 8.41 -6.13 -8.68
N ILE A 89 8.30 -5.48 -9.84
CA ILE A 89 7.02 -4.95 -10.34
C ILE A 89 6.00 -6.09 -10.51
N PHE A 90 6.41 -7.16 -11.15
CA PHE A 90 5.55 -8.33 -11.37
C PHE A 90 5.04 -8.90 -10.03
N ALA A 91 5.93 -9.11 -9.07
CA ALA A 91 5.57 -9.60 -7.76
C ALA A 91 4.60 -8.66 -7.03
N GLY A 92 4.85 -7.35 -7.08
CA GLY A 92 3.97 -6.34 -6.49
C GLY A 92 2.58 -6.35 -7.11
N VAL A 93 2.49 -6.43 -8.43
CA VAL A 93 1.21 -6.52 -9.16
C VAL A 93 0.45 -7.80 -8.78
N ILE A 94 1.15 -8.94 -8.71
CA ILE A 94 0.52 -10.22 -8.32
C ILE A 94 -0.05 -10.12 -6.90
N ILE A 95 0.70 -9.57 -5.96
CA ILE A 95 0.22 -9.39 -4.57
C ILE A 95 -1.01 -8.48 -4.55
N ALA A 96 -0.97 -7.36 -5.24
CA ALA A 96 -2.07 -6.41 -5.28
C ALA A 96 -3.35 -7.02 -5.88
N VAL A 97 -3.24 -7.77 -6.95
CA VAL A 97 -4.40 -8.36 -7.63
C VAL A 97 -4.92 -9.59 -6.88
N PHE A 98 -4.06 -10.55 -6.58
CA PHE A 98 -4.48 -11.87 -6.10
C PHE A 98 -4.76 -11.92 -4.60
N TRP A 99 -4.14 -11.08 -3.79
CA TRP A 99 -4.37 -11.06 -2.34
C TRP A 99 -5.15 -9.84 -1.90
N ILE A 100 -4.72 -8.65 -2.25
CA ILE A 100 -5.38 -7.41 -1.80
C ILE A 100 -6.69 -7.21 -2.54
N GLY A 101 -6.69 -7.34 -3.86
CA GLY A 101 -7.90 -7.19 -4.68
C GLY A 101 -9.00 -8.15 -4.28
N THR A 102 -8.66 -9.42 -4.08
CA THR A 102 -9.65 -10.42 -3.65
C THR A 102 -10.16 -10.15 -2.25
N SER A 103 -9.30 -9.70 -1.32
CA SER A 103 -9.73 -9.33 0.03
C SER A 103 -10.66 -8.12 0.03
N ARG A 104 -10.34 -7.10 -0.77
CA ARG A 104 -11.16 -5.89 -0.88
C ARG A 104 -12.49 -6.12 -1.58
N LEU A 105 -12.57 -7.16 -2.42
CA LEU A 105 -13.85 -7.54 -3.02
C LEU A 105 -14.88 -7.94 -1.96
N ASN A 106 -14.45 -8.50 -0.85
CA ASN A 106 -15.34 -8.82 0.27
C ASN A 106 -16.04 -7.58 0.85
N ASP A 107 -15.39 -6.42 0.84
CA ASP A 107 -15.99 -5.17 1.30
C ASP A 107 -17.24 -4.81 0.47
N VAL A 108 -17.17 -5.03 -0.84
CA VAL A 108 -18.32 -4.81 -1.74
C VAL A 108 -19.40 -5.85 -1.54
N LEU A 109 -19.00 -7.13 -1.43
CA LEU A 109 -19.94 -8.26 -1.37
C LEU A 109 -20.68 -8.33 -0.01
N TYR A 110 -19.97 -8.18 1.10
CA TYR A 110 -20.50 -8.39 2.44
C TYR A 110 -20.81 -7.09 3.19
N GLU A 111 -20.01 -6.03 2.99
CA GLU A 111 -20.22 -4.74 3.64
C GLU A 111 -21.04 -3.77 2.79
N LYS A 112 -21.46 -4.19 1.61
CA LYS A 112 -22.29 -3.39 0.67
C LYS A 112 -21.66 -2.06 0.29
N LYS A 113 -20.32 -1.99 0.21
CA LYS A 113 -19.62 -0.80 -0.25
C LYS A 113 -19.79 -0.62 -1.77
N PRO A 114 -19.79 0.65 -2.27
CA PRO A 114 -19.89 0.89 -3.71
C PRO A 114 -18.73 0.27 -4.49
N MET A 115 -18.99 -0.25 -5.69
CA MET A 115 -17.96 -0.82 -6.56
C MET A 115 -16.92 0.23 -6.99
N GLY A 116 -17.31 1.50 -7.12
CA GLY A 116 -16.36 2.59 -7.40
C GLY A 116 -15.27 2.73 -6.34
N LEU A 117 -15.62 2.50 -5.07
CA LEU A 117 -14.67 2.49 -3.97
C LEU A 117 -13.66 1.35 -4.10
N PHE A 118 -14.11 0.17 -4.50
CA PHE A 118 -13.25 -0.97 -4.78
C PHE A 118 -12.15 -0.62 -5.82
N TRP A 119 -12.55 0.00 -6.94
CA TRP A 119 -11.60 0.37 -8.00
C TRP A 119 -10.59 1.42 -7.54
N ILE A 120 -11.01 2.40 -6.76
CA ILE A 120 -10.11 3.42 -6.20
C ILE A 120 -9.09 2.77 -5.26
N ASN A 121 -9.54 1.93 -4.34
CA ASN A 121 -8.68 1.30 -3.34
C ASN A 121 -7.73 0.27 -3.97
N VAL A 122 -8.22 -0.59 -4.84
CA VAL A 122 -7.40 -1.61 -5.52
C VAL A 122 -6.40 -0.96 -6.48
N GLY A 123 -6.83 0.08 -7.20
CA GLY A 123 -5.94 0.87 -8.05
C GLY A 123 -4.78 1.47 -7.26
N TYR A 124 -5.06 2.00 -6.09
CA TYR A 124 -4.02 2.49 -5.16
C TYR A 124 -3.01 1.40 -4.79
N TYR A 125 -3.50 0.26 -4.32
CA TYR A 125 -2.61 -0.85 -3.94
C TYR A 125 -1.81 -1.39 -5.12
N LEU A 126 -2.42 -1.46 -6.30
CA LEU A 126 -1.73 -1.87 -7.52
C LEU A 126 -0.52 -0.96 -7.80
N VAL A 127 -0.72 0.35 -7.73
CA VAL A 127 0.33 1.34 -8.00
C VAL A 127 1.43 1.28 -6.95
N ILE A 128 1.08 1.30 -5.67
CA ILE A 128 2.10 1.33 -4.60
C ILE A 128 2.88 0.03 -4.50
N TYR A 129 2.25 -1.12 -4.70
CA TYR A 129 2.95 -2.41 -4.66
C TYR A 129 3.85 -2.59 -5.88
N ALA A 130 3.44 -2.10 -7.05
CA ALA A 130 4.30 -2.08 -8.23
C ALA A 130 5.53 -1.18 -8.01
N ILE A 131 5.36 0.00 -7.43
CA ILE A 131 6.45 0.93 -7.13
C ILE A 131 7.38 0.35 -6.06
N MET A 132 6.84 -0.18 -4.97
CA MET A 132 7.65 -0.84 -3.94
C MET A 132 8.44 -2.01 -4.51
N GLY A 133 7.80 -2.83 -5.34
CA GLY A 133 8.45 -3.93 -6.02
C GLY A 133 9.58 -3.47 -6.93
N ALA A 134 9.38 -2.39 -7.68
CA ALA A 134 10.41 -1.82 -8.55
C ALA A 134 11.62 -1.34 -7.75
N VAL A 135 11.40 -0.57 -6.68
CA VAL A 135 12.47 -0.05 -5.83
C VAL A 135 13.25 -1.18 -5.17
N LEU A 136 12.54 -2.13 -4.56
CA LEU A 136 13.15 -3.24 -3.82
C LEU A 136 13.81 -4.26 -4.76
N GLY A 137 13.29 -4.43 -5.97
CA GLY A 137 13.88 -5.30 -6.98
C GLY A 137 15.13 -4.72 -7.64
N ALA A 138 15.22 -3.40 -7.75
CA ALA A 138 16.35 -2.71 -8.35
C ALA A 138 17.46 -2.37 -7.36
N TRP A 139 17.14 -2.26 -6.08
CA TRP A 139 18.06 -1.76 -5.06
C TRP A 139 18.24 -2.81 -3.94
N HIS A 140 19.33 -3.52 -4.05
CA HIS A 140 19.70 -4.57 -3.10
C HIS A 140 20.73 -4.11 -2.10
#